data_79417b2d72865c903b4debff30fe721d
#
_entry.id   79417b2d72865c903b4debff30fe721d
#
_cell.length_a   1.000
_cell.length_b   1.000
_cell.length_c   1.000
_cell.angle_alpha   90.00
_cell.angle_beta   90.00
_cell.angle_gamma   90.00
#
_symmetry.space_group_name_H-M   'P 1'
#
loop_
_entity.id
_entity.type
_entity.pdbx_description
1 polymer ?
#
loop_
_entity_poly.entity_id
_entity_poly.type
_entity_poly.pdbx_seq_one_letter_code
_entity_poly.pdbx_strand_id
1 'polypeptide(L)'
;MKLVIQPLLKSGVNIMEQKHNGIIFTAIPDKSNEYYRPFYEDLIYFNEYLNENKSFTDQLVSLSVEEQDFHTSFFEYDDIWLRDVAPVVTNHLVKFKYQPNYLPKDHWRYLDQQFNKWLKKNDFEYVKSPLILDGGNLIWNKKDTVIVTERIFDDNDDWTEEEIIEQLEWDLDVSRVIIIPAEEGDVLAHADGMVKFIDEHTMFISDFLGDHEFRYNVQEVIQEQMPEAKFIVVPSSYTEKGQYDQEIASAKGLYINMLETCDAIYVPKFGLPKDREVLRYIQQHTEKQAIQIHVGEISTMGGAINCLTWYCPDHLLPSKMKRLNNQNEDFSVRKIFDWF
;
A
#
# COMPACT_ATOMS: atom_id res chain seq x y z
N MET A 1 -28.69 -1.43 -66.56
CA MET A 1 -27.91 -0.65 -65.58
C MET A 1 -27.92 -1.44 -64.27
N LYS A 2 -26.86 -2.23 -64.03
CA LYS A 2 -26.77 -3.07 -62.83
C LYS A 2 -26.02 -2.24 -61.76
N LEU A 3 -26.70 -1.97 -60.65
CA LEU A 3 -26.06 -1.40 -59.45
C LEU A 3 -25.15 -2.46 -58.80
N VAL A 4 -23.87 -2.17 -58.74
CA VAL A 4 -22.88 -2.93 -57.96
C VAL A 4 -22.87 -2.34 -56.57
N ILE A 5 -23.38 -3.08 -55.61
CA ILE A 5 -23.25 -2.74 -54.17
C ILE A 5 -21.88 -3.24 -53.72
N GLN A 6 -20.99 -2.31 -53.44
CA GLN A 6 -19.72 -2.62 -52.77
C GLN A 6 -19.99 -2.94 -51.28
N PRO A 7 -19.37 -3.98 -50.70
CA PRO A 7 -19.48 -4.22 -49.27
C PRO A 7 -18.63 -3.20 -48.51
N LEU A 8 -19.29 -2.52 -47.56
CA LEU A 8 -18.64 -1.69 -46.53
C LEU A 8 -17.64 -2.55 -45.77
N LEU A 9 -16.39 -2.20 -45.88
CA LEU A 9 -15.29 -2.68 -45.01
C LEU A 9 -15.65 -2.41 -43.56
N LYS A 10 -15.84 -3.48 -42.80
CA LYS A 10 -15.84 -3.41 -41.33
C LYS A 10 -14.49 -2.85 -40.88
N SER A 11 -14.46 -1.61 -40.44
CA SER A 11 -13.36 -1.09 -39.67
C SER A 11 -13.24 -1.93 -38.40
N GLY A 12 -12.25 -2.80 -38.37
CA GLY A 12 -11.86 -3.50 -37.13
C GLY A 12 -11.40 -2.46 -36.14
N VAL A 13 -12.22 -2.18 -35.13
CA VAL A 13 -11.77 -1.52 -33.93
C VAL A 13 -10.78 -2.50 -33.30
N ASN A 14 -9.50 -2.22 -33.41
CA ASN A 14 -8.50 -2.88 -32.57
C ASN A 14 -8.81 -2.47 -31.13
N ILE A 15 -9.53 -3.34 -30.42
CA ILE A 15 -9.61 -3.27 -28.96
C ILE A 15 -8.18 -3.62 -28.51
N MET A 16 -7.39 -2.59 -28.19
CA MET A 16 -6.12 -2.83 -27.51
C MET A 16 -6.48 -3.50 -26.20
N GLU A 17 -6.00 -4.71 -25.98
CA GLU A 17 -6.08 -5.38 -24.67
C GLU A 17 -5.56 -4.39 -23.64
N GLN A 18 -6.41 -3.99 -22.71
CA GLN A 18 -6.07 -3.04 -21.65
C GLN A 18 -5.14 -3.79 -20.67
N LYS A 19 -3.85 -3.47 -20.73
CA LYS A 19 -2.86 -4.13 -19.90
C LYS A 19 -2.93 -3.51 -18.50
N HIS A 20 -3.42 -4.27 -17.54
CA HIS A 20 -3.37 -3.86 -16.14
C HIS A 20 -1.95 -4.00 -15.59
N ASN A 21 -1.54 -3.02 -14.76
CA ASN A 21 -0.19 -2.95 -14.21
C ASN A 21 -0.06 -3.70 -12.87
N GLY A 22 -1.16 -3.97 -12.19
CA GLY A 22 -1.19 -4.72 -10.94
C GLY A 22 -2.54 -4.67 -10.24
N ILE A 23 -2.58 -5.28 -9.06
CA ILE A 23 -3.76 -5.34 -8.20
C ILE A 23 -3.46 -4.64 -6.87
N ILE A 24 -4.36 -3.75 -6.48
CA ILE A 24 -4.44 -3.19 -5.12
C ILE A 24 -5.34 -4.13 -4.32
N PHE A 25 -4.80 -4.73 -3.28
CA PHE A 25 -5.58 -5.54 -2.34
C PHE A 25 -5.94 -4.70 -1.12
N THR A 26 -7.16 -4.91 -0.63
CA THR A 26 -7.72 -4.33 0.59
C THR A 26 -8.41 -5.43 1.41
N ALA A 27 -8.86 -5.14 2.61
CA ALA A 27 -9.67 -6.06 3.39
C ALA A 27 -10.84 -5.34 4.07
N ILE A 28 -11.95 -6.06 4.21
CA ILE A 28 -13.14 -5.65 4.95
C ILE A 28 -13.47 -6.80 5.90
N PRO A 29 -13.14 -6.66 7.19
CA PRO A 29 -13.50 -7.64 8.21
C PRO A 29 -15.00 -7.85 8.32
N ASP A 30 -15.41 -9.01 8.83
CA ASP A 30 -16.81 -9.30 9.07
C ASP A 30 -17.44 -8.29 10.05
N LYS A 31 -18.72 -7.97 9.87
CA LYS A 31 -19.49 -7.06 10.74
C LYS A 31 -19.53 -7.47 12.19
N SER A 32 -19.29 -8.75 12.50
CA SER A 32 -19.18 -9.26 13.88
C SER A 32 -17.88 -8.88 14.56
N ASN A 33 -16.85 -8.45 13.81
CA ASN A 33 -15.61 -7.95 14.41
C ASN A 33 -15.87 -6.66 15.18
N GLU A 34 -15.84 -6.74 16.52
CA GLU A 34 -16.24 -5.65 17.40
C GLU A 34 -15.33 -4.42 17.29
N TYR A 35 -14.03 -4.62 16.99
CA TYR A 35 -13.06 -3.54 16.87
C TYR A 35 -13.31 -2.69 15.62
N TYR A 36 -13.56 -3.33 14.45
CA TYR A 36 -13.78 -2.64 13.17
C TYR A 36 -15.24 -2.29 12.90
N ARG A 37 -16.20 -2.87 13.63
CA ARG A 37 -17.63 -2.61 13.41
C ARG A 37 -18.02 -1.12 13.37
N PRO A 38 -17.46 -0.22 14.21
CA PRO A 38 -17.78 1.19 14.15
C PRO A 38 -17.40 1.85 12.81
N PHE A 39 -16.42 1.29 12.09
CA PHE A 39 -15.87 1.79 10.83
C PHE A 39 -16.32 0.98 9.60
N TYR A 40 -17.25 0.03 9.78
CA TYR A 40 -17.61 -0.88 8.69
C TYR A 40 -18.12 -0.14 7.45
N GLU A 41 -18.99 0.84 7.62
CA GLU A 41 -19.52 1.65 6.50
C GLU A 41 -18.41 2.55 5.90
N ASP A 42 -17.48 3.05 6.71
CA ASP A 42 -16.32 3.81 6.21
C ASP A 42 -15.39 2.92 5.39
N LEU A 43 -15.20 1.65 5.78
CA LEU A 43 -14.41 0.67 5.02
C LEU A 43 -15.06 0.33 3.67
N ILE A 44 -16.37 0.15 3.63
CA ILE A 44 -17.11 -0.02 2.37
C ILE A 44 -16.92 1.21 1.49
N TYR A 45 -17.18 2.41 2.03
CA TYR A 45 -17.04 3.66 1.29
C TYR A 45 -15.61 3.89 0.78
N PHE A 46 -14.57 3.57 1.58
CA PHE A 46 -13.18 3.63 1.16
C PHE A 46 -12.93 2.77 -0.08
N ASN A 47 -13.40 1.52 -0.06
CA ASN A 47 -13.21 0.57 -1.15
C ASN A 47 -13.98 0.98 -2.41
N GLU A 48 -15.23 1.42 -2.28
CA GLU A 48 -16.03 1.95 -3.39
C GLU A 48 -15.34 3.17 -4.01
N TYR A 49 -14.95 4.14 -3.17
CA TYR A 49 -14.29 5.36 -3.63
C TYR A 49 -12.95 5.08 -4.31
N LEU A 50 -12.15 4.15 -3.76
CA LEU A 50 -10.91 3.71 -4.38
C LEU A 50 -11.19 3.03 -5.73
N ASN A 51 -12.18 2.13 -5.80
CA ASN A 51 -12.55 1.43 -7.03
C ASN A 51 -13.02 2.38 -8.15
N GLU A 52 -13.78 3.42 -7.81
CA GLU A 52 -14.28 4.42 -8.76
C GLU A 52 -13.20 5.38 -9.27
N ASN A 53 -12.23 5.71 -8.40
CA ASN A 53 -11.25 6.76 -8.67
C ASN A 53 -9.84 6.26 -8.98
N LYS A 54 -9.57 4.95 -8.84
CA LYS A 54 -8.26 4.37 -9.15
C LYS A 54 -7.84 4.62 -10.60
N SER A 55 -6.54 4.56 -10.87
CA SER A 55 -6.03 4.54 -12.24
C SER A 55 -6.69 3.41 -13.04
N PHE A 56 -6.98 3.66 -14.30
CA PHE A 56 -7.58 2.65 -15.19
C PHE A 56 -6.69 1.41 -15.40
N THR A 57 -5.38 1.54 -15.14
CA THR A 57 -4.40 0.45 -15.22
C THR A 57 -4.29 -0.37 -13.93
N ASP A 58 -4.88 0.09 -12.83
CA ASP A 58 -4.90 -0.62 -11.56
C ASP A 58 -6.24 -1.35 -11.36
N GLN A 59 -6.17 -2.51 -10.73
CA GLN A 59 -7.36 -3.22 -10.26
C GLN A 59 -7.46 -3.16 -8.75
N LEU A 60 -8.68 -3.31 -8.25
CA LEU A 60 -8.97 -3.48 -6.83
C LEU A 60 -9.53 -4.87 -6.58
N VAL A 61 -9.01 -5.55 -5.58
CA VAL A 61 -9.57 -6.79 -5.04
C VAL A 61 -9.65 -6.68 -3.54
N SER A 62 -10.84 -6.78 -2.97
CA SER A 62 -11.01 -6.76 -1.52
C SER A 62 -11.20 -8.17 -0.95
N LEU A 63 -10.52 -8.47 0.16
CA LEU A 63 -10.77 -9.67 0.97
C LEU A 63 -12.00 -9.38 1.83
N SER A 64 -13.07 -10.14 1.63
CA SER A 64 -14.31 -9.97 2.39
C SER A 64 -15.13 -11.26 2.41
N VAL A 65 -15.95 -11.43 3.41
CA VAL A 65 -16.93 -12.53 3.49
C VAL A 65 -18.23 -12.20 2.79
N GLU A 66 -18.52 -10.92 2.55
CA GLU A 66 -19.71 -10.44 1.86
C GLU A 66 -19.36 -10.01 0.42
N GLU A 67 -20.29 -10.24 -0.51
CA GLU A 67 -20.18 -9.72 -1.87
C GLU A 67 -20.35 -8.21 -1.87
N GLN A 68 -19.50 -7.53 -2.63
CA GLN A 68 -19.49 -6.09 -2.78
C GLN A 68 -19.72 -5.69 -4.23
N ASP A 69 -20.03 -4.43 -4.50
CA ASP A 69 -20.18 -3.88 -5.86
C ASP A 69 -18.84 -3.73 -6.62
N PHE A 70 -17.74 -4.17 -6.01
CA PHE A 70 -16.40 -4.27 -6.60
C PHE A 70 -15.86 -5.70 -6.46
N HIS A 71 -14.72 -6.00 -7.08
CA HIS A 71 -14.20 -7.36 -7.09
C HIS A 71 -13.83 -7.84 -5.69
N THR A 72 -14.47 -8.93 -5.25
CA THR A 72 -14.32 -9.51 -3.92
C THR A 72 -13.61 -10.86 -3.98
N SER A 73 -12.54 -11.01 -3.21
CA SER A 73 -11.96 -12.30 -2.88
C SER A 73 -12.63 -12.85 -1.63
N PHE A 74 -13.55 -13.81 -1.80
CA PHE A 74 -14.28 -14.40 -0.67
C PHE A 74 -13.33 -15.10 0.30
N PHE A 75 -12.89 -14.35 1.29
CA PHE A 75 -11.97 -14.80 2.31
C PHE A 75 -12.14 -13.97 3.58
N GLU A 76 -12.35 -14.65 4.70
CA GLU A 76 -12.40 -14.02 6.01
C GLU A 76 -10.99 -13.61 6.44
N TYR A 77 -10.81 -12.31 6.65
CA TYR A 77 -9.59 -11.75 7.21
C TYR A 77 -9.97 -10.69 8.25
N ASP A 78 -9.50 -10.86 9.47
CA ASP A 78 -10.00 -10.11 10.63
C ASP A 78 -9.24 -8.81 10.89
N ASP A 79 -8.52 -8.31 9.89
CA ASP A 79 -7.77 -7.06 9.97
C ASP A 79 -7.87 -6.26 8.67
N ILE A 80 -7.55 -4.96 8.75
CA ILE A 80 -7.56 -4.04 7.60
C ILE A 80 -6.15 -3.66 7.13
N TRP A 81 -5.13 -3.88 7.97
CA TRP A 81 -3.76 -3.43 7.76
C TRP A 81 -2.97 -4.42 6.89
N LEU A 82 -3.36 -4.54 5.60
CA LEU A 82 -2.74 -5.52 4.71
C LEU A 82 -1.26 -5.25 4.44
N ARG A 83 -0.83 -3.98 4.50
CA ARG A 83 0.56 -3.59 4.29
C ARG A 83 1.51 -4.37 5.18
N ASP A 84 1.16 -4.55 6.45
CA ASP A 84 2.06 -5.05 7.46
C ASP A 84 2.21 -6.58 7.43
N VAL A 85 1.12 -7.28 7.11
CA VAL A 85 1.11 -8.74 7.06
C VAL A 85 1.46 -9.31 5.67
N ALA A 86 1.26 -8.54 4.60
CA ALA A 86 1.48 -9.02 3.24
C ALA A 86 2.99 -9.15 2.90
N PRO A 87 3.34 -9.96 1.89
CA PRO A 87 4.71 -9.98 1.39
C PRO A 87 5.17 -8.60 0.94
N VAL A 88 6.37 -8.21 1.35
CA VAL A 88 7.03 -7.02 0.80
C VAL A 88 7.31 -7.25 -0.68
N VAL A 89 7.13 -6.22 -1.47
CA VAL A 89 7.29 -6.23 -2.93
C VAL A 89 8.61 -5.57 -3.29
N THR A 90 9.54 -6.37 -3.83
CA THR A 90 10.75 -5.90 -4.50
C THR A 90 10.78 -6.48 -5.94
N ASN A 91 11.91 -6.97 -6.43
CA ASN A 91 11.98 -7.73 -7.68
C ASN A 91 11.20 -9.07 -7.58
N HIS A 92 10.92 -9.49 -6.38
CA HIS A 92 10.10 -10.65 -6.02
C HIS A 92 9.33 -10.36 -4.73
N LEU A 93 8.50 -11.31 -4.30
CA LEU A 93 7.75 -11.21 -3.04
C LEU A 93 8.56 -11.82 -1.89
N VAL A 94 8.68 -11.08 -0.78
CA VAL A 94 9.35 -11.56 0.44
C VAL A 94 8.38 -11.49 1.62
N LYS A 95 8.06 -12.65 2.21
CA LYS A 95 7.18 -12.74 3.37
C LYS A 95 8.01 -12.81 4.65
N PHE A 96 8.03 -11.73 5.39
CA PHE A 96 8.58 -11.66 6.73
C PHE A 96 7.64 -12.29 7.76
N LYS A 97 8.16 -12.59 8.95
CA LYS A 97 7.33 -12.99 10.07
C LYS A 97 6.55 -11.77 10.58
N TYR A 98 5.24 -11.87 10.63
CA TYR A 98 4.37 -10.84 11.21
C TYR A 98 4.19 -11.12 12.69
N GLN A 99 4.88 -10.37 13.55
CA GLN A 99 4.87 -10.54 15.01
C GLN A 99 4.99 -9.17 15.71
N PRO A 100 4.08 -8.22 15.44
CA PRO A 100 4.15 -6.90 16.04
C PRO A 100 4.03 -6.99 17.57
N ASN A 101 4.83 -6.19 18.27
CA ASN A 101 4.86 -6.15 19.73
C ASN A 101 3.63 -5.44 20.35
N TYR A 102 2.92 -4.62 19.55
CA TYR A 102 1.70 -3.91 19.95
C TYR A 102 0.42 -4.75 19.86
N LEU A 103 0.49 -5.97 19.32
CA LEU A 103 -0.65 -6.90 19.28
C LEU A 103 -0.43 -8.10 20.22
N PRO A 104 -1.51 -8.60 20.87
CA PRO A 104 -1.43 -9.84 21.61
C PRO A 104 -0.98 -11.01 20.74
N LYS A 105 -0.12 -11.89 21.30
CA LYS A 105 0.52 -13.00 20.56
C LYS A 105 -0.48 -13.91 19.83
N ASP A 106 -1.59 -14.25 20.44
CA ASP A 106 -2.58 -15.13 19.82
C ASP A 106 -3.29 -14.42 18.65
N HIS A 107 -3.43 -13.09 18.73
CA HIS A 107 -4.07 -12.29 17.69
C HIS A 107 -3.18 -12.18 16.45
N TRP A 108 -1.93 -11.67 16.56
CA TRP A 108 -1.07 -11.55 15.37
C TRP A 108 -0.75 -12.91 14.74
N ARG A 109 -0.62 -13.98 15.55
CA ARG A 109 -0.42 -15.32 15.02
C ARG A 109 -1.63 -15.80 14.20
N TYR A 110 -2.83 -15.49 14.65
CA TYR A 110 -4.06 -15.81 13.94
C TYR A 110 -4.13 -15.06 12.60
N LEU A 111 -3.86 -13.74 12.60
CA LEU A 111 -3.84 -12.91 11.40
C LEU A 111 -2.79 -13.40 10.38
N ASP A 112 -1.56 -13.67 10.82
CA ASP A 112 -0.50 -14.21 9.94
C ASP A 112 -0.90 -15.55 9.35
N GLN A 113 -1.51 -16.44 10.13
CA GLN A 113 -1.98 -17.74 9.64
C GLN A 113 -3.12 -17.61 8.63
N GLN A 114 -4.08 -16.69 8.86
CA GLN A 114 -5.16 -16.42 7.91
C GLN A 114 -4.57 -15.92 6.58
N PHE A 115 -3.70 -14.90 6.64
CA PHE A 115 -3.12 -14.33 5.42
C PHE A 115 -2.26 -15.34 4.65
N ASN A 116 -1.44 -16.14 5.34
CA ASN A 116 -0.67 -17.22 4.73
C ASN A 116 -1.56 -18.29 4.06
N LYS A 117 -2.73 -18.61 4.62
CA LYS A 117 -3.72 -19.49 3.97
C LYS A 117 -4.26 -18.88 2.69
N TRP A 118 -4.55 -17.57 2.71
CA TRP A 118 -5.04 -16.86 1.53
C TRP A 118 -3.98 -16.81 0.42
N LEU A 119 -2.73 -16.48 0.74
CA LEU A 119 -1.61 -16.51 -0.21
C LEU A 119 -1.48 -17.89 -0.87
N LYS A 120 -1.48 -18.96 -0.07
CA LYS A 120 -1.40 -20.34 -0.56
C LYS A 120 -2.61 -20.73 -1.42
N LYS A 121 -3.83 -20.37 -1.01
CA LYS A 121 -5.07 -20.62 -1.78
C LYS A 121 -5.03 -19.97 -3.16
N ASN A 122 -4.33 -18.85 -3.29
CA ASN A 122 -4.24 -18.08 -4.52
C ASN A 122 -2.94 -18.29 -5.30
N ASP A 123 -2.13 -19.27 -4.91
CA ASP A 123 -0.90 -19.70 -5.59
C ASP A 123 0.20 -18.61 -5.65
N PHE A 124 0.27 -17.72 -4.65
CA PHE A 124 1.37 -16.75 -4.54
C PHE A 124 2.68 -17.44 -4.23
N GLU A 125 3.72 -17.11 -5.01
CA GLU A 125 5.10 -17.54 -4.78
C GLU A 125 5.87 -16.42 -4.08
N TYR A 126 6.61 -16.75 -3.01
CA TYR A 126 7.38 -15.78 -2.24
C TYR A 126 8.55 -16.44 -1.51
N VAL A 127 9.60 -15.68 -1.29
CA VAL A 127 10.71 -16.03 -0.39
C VAL A 127 10.23 -15.83 1.05
N LYS A 128 10.63 -16.71 1.96
CA LYS A 128 10.36 -16.57 3.39
C LYS A 128 11.59 -16.03 4.08
N SER A 129 11.46 -14.88 4.70
CA SER A 129 12.48 -14.33 5.59
C SER A 129 12.39 -14.97 6.99
N PRO A 130 13.52 -15.22 7.66
CA PRO A 130 13.55 -15.56 9.08
C PRO A 130 13.31 -14.35 9.99
N LEU A 131 13.44 -13.12 9.48
CA LEU A 131 13.29 -11.90 10.26
C LEU A 131 11.82 -11.55 10.53
N ILE A 132 11.61 -10.85 11.64
CA ILE A 132 10.35 -10.18 11.98
C ILE A 132 10.38 -8.79 11.38
N LEU A 133 9.38 -8.45 10.58
CA LEU A 133 9.22 -7.13 9.98
C LEU A 133 7.77 -6.91 9.55
N ASP A 134 7.20 -5.80 9.97
CA ASP A 134 5.94 -5.29 9.44
C ASP A 134 6.21 -4.62 8.08
N GLY A 135 5.43 -4.94 7.06
CA GLY A 135 5.70 -4.45 5.69
C GLY A 135 5.63 -2.93 5.52
N GLY A 136 4.95 -2.21 6.45
CA GLY A 136 4.96 -0.75 6.52
C GLY A 136 6.31 -0.18 6.93
N ASN A 137 7.11 -0.95 7.65
CA ASN A 137 8.45 -0.54 8.04
C ASN A 137 9.53 -0.80 6.96
N LEU A 138 9.13 -0.94 5.69
CA LEU A 138 10.09 -1.10 4.60
C LEU A 138 9.73 -0.24 3.40
N ILE A 139 10.67 0.60 2.97
CA ILE A 139 10.57 1.45 1.78
C ILE A 139 11.66 1.09 0.80
N TRP A 140 11.29 0.78 -0.45
CA TRP A 140 12.19 0.36 -1.52
C TRP A 140 12.27 1.40 -2.63
N ASN A 141 13.48 1.71 -3.13
CA ASN A 141 13.70 2.65 -4.23
C ASN A 141 13.45 2.03 -5.63
N LYS A 142 12.94 0.79 -5.69
CA LYS A 142 12.69 0.01 -6.91
C LYS A 142 13.95 -0.37 -7.69
N LYS A 143 15.11 -0.32 -7.04
CA LYS A 143 16.39 -0.69 -7.62
C LYS A 143 17.21 -1.53 -6.63
N ASP A 144 17.96 -0.89 -5.79
CA ASP A 144 19.03 -1.51 -5.02
C ASP A 144 19.09 -1.10 -3.55
N THR A 145 18.16 -0.24 -3.11
CA THR A 145 18.19 0.36 -1.77
C THR A 145 16.84 0.20 -1.06
N VAL A 146 16.89 -0.22 0.19
CA VAL A 146 15.73 -0.18 1.10
C VAL A 146 16.03 0.68 2.32
N ILE A 147 14.97 1.27 2.88
CA ILE A 147 15.01 2.02 4.15
C ILE A 147 14.08 1.31 5.12
N VAL A 148 14.56 1.07 6.32
CA VAL A 148 13.77 0.56 7.47
C VAL A 148 14.11 1.39 8.70
N THR A 149 13.26 1.40 9.72
CA THR A 149 13.62 2.04 11.01
C THR A 149 14.40 1.11 11.91
N GLU A 150 15.11 1.67 12.87
CA GLU A 150 15.88 0.94 13.90
C GLU A 150 15.02 0.00 14.76
N ARG A 151 13.69 0.13 14.71
CA ARG A 151 12.76 -0.81 15.33
C ARG A 151 13.04 -2.27 14.93
N ILE A 152 13.56 -2.50 13.72
CA ILE A 152 13.87 -3.86 13.25
C ILE A 152 14.86 -4.58 14.17
N PHE A 153 15.72 -3.85 14.88
CA PHE A 153 16.67 -4.44 15.82
C PHE A 153 15.96 -4.92 17.09
N ASP A 154 15.02 -4.13 17.61
CA ASP A 154 14.20 -4.51 18.78
C ASP A 154 13.29 -5.71 18.49
N ASP A 155 12.75 -5.80 17.26
CA ASP A 155 11.89 -6.89 16.83
C ASP A 155 12.70 -8.20 16.60
N ASN A 156 14.04 -8.13 16.44
CA ASN A 156 14.93 -9.26 16.13
C ASN A 156 16.11 -9.34 17.10
N ASP A 157 15.87 -9.24 18.40
CA ASP A 157 16.87 -9.18 19.46
C ASP A 157 17.80 -10.43 19.60
N ASP A 158 17.41 -11.52 18.97
CA ASP A 158 18.25 -12.75 18.86
C ASP A 158 19.33 -12.64 17.75
N TRP A 159 19.35 -11.55 16.94
CA TRP A 159 20.26 -11.30 15.83
C TRP A 159 21.17 -10.10 16.11
N THR A 160 22.38 -10.08 15.56
CA THR A 160 23.18 -8.85 15.53
C THR A 160 22.68 -7.89 14.44
N GLU A 161 22.99 -6.60 14.57
CA GLU A 161 22.65 -5.60 13.56
C GLU A 161 23.21 -5.96 12.18
N GLU A 162 24.47 -6.45 12.13
CA GLU A 162 25.11 -6.89 10.90
C GLU A 162 24.39 -8.07 10.27
N GLU A 163 24.01 -9.07 11.05
CA GLU A 163 23.27 -10.24 10.55
C GLU A 163 21.90 -9.86 10.00
N ILE A 164 21.20 -8.88 10.63
CA ILE A 164 19.92 -8.37 10.15
C ILE A 164 20.10 -7.68 8.79
N ILE A 165 21.10 -6.80 8.67
CA ILE A 165 21.39 -6.09 7.41
C ILE A 165 21.75 -7.06 6.30
N GLU A 166 22.66 -8.02 6.55
CA GLU A 166 23.04 -9.05 5.58
C GLU A 166 21.84 -9.91 5.17
N GLN A 167 20.96 -10.24 6.11
CA GLN A 167 19.75 -11.02 5.81
C GLN A 167 18.74 -10.22 4.97
N LEU A 168 18.56 -8.91 5.24
CA LEU A 168 17.72 -8.03 4.44
C LEU A 168 18.26 -7.89 3.02
N GLU A 169 19.58 -7.66 2.86
CA GLU A 169 20.22 -7.57 1.54
C GLU A 169 20.00 -8.86 0.74
N TRP A 170 20.17 -10.00 1.38
CA TRP A 170 19.96 -11.31 0.75
C TRP A 170 18.50 -11.56 0.36
N ASP A 171 17.57 -11.38 1.30
CA ASP A 171 16.16 -11.70 1.09
C ASP A 171 15.49 -10.77 0.06
N LEU A 172 15.90 -9.52 0.02
CA LEU A 172 15.29 -8.49 -0.83
C LEU A 172 16.01 -8.31 -2.18
N ASP A 173 17.18 -8.97 -2.37
CA ASP A 173 18.06 -8.78 -3.54
C ASP A 173 18.42 -7.29 -3.74
N VAL A 174 18.91 -6.66 -2.67
CA VAL A 174 19.35 -5.25 -2.65
C VAL A 174 20.81 -5.17 -2.19
N SER A 175 21.50 -4.09 -2.54
CA SER A 175 22.89 -3.86 -2.16
C SER A 175 23.07 -2.82 -1.06
N ARG A 176 21.97 -2.23 -0.59
CA ARG A 176 21.99 -1.19 0.44
C ARG A 176 20.76 -1.27 1.32
N VAL A 177 20.98 -1.35 2.61
CA VAL A 177 19.95 -1.24 3.65
C VAL A 177 20.29 -0.01 4.51
N ILE A 178 19.40 0.96 4.53
CA ILE A 178 19.55 2.18 5.35
C ILE A 178 18.64 2.05 6.56
N ILE A 179 19.25 2.13 7.75
CA ILE A 179 18.52 2.13 9.01
C ILE A 179 18.35 3.57 9.45
N ILE A 180 17.10 4.04 9.56
CA ILE A 180 16.77 5.38 10.05
C ILE A 180 16.27 5.33 11.50
N PRO A 181 16.43 6.40 12.28
CA PRO A 181 15.88 6.45 13.64
C PRO A 181 14.36 6.31 13.62
N ALA A 182 13.81 5.65 14.63
CA ALA A 182 12.37 5.57 14.86
C ALA A 182 11.84 6.89 15.45
N GLU A 183 10.60 7.27 15.09
CA GLU A 183 9.96 8.45 15.68
C GLU A 183 9.63 8.18 17.16
N GLU A 184 10.10 9.04 18.07
CA GLU A 184 9.90 8.85 19.50
C GLU A 184 8.40 8.95 19.85
N GLY A 185 7.91 7.94 20.56
CA GLY A 185 6.51 7.87 20.98
C GLY A 185 5.55 7.27 19.94
N ASP A 186 6.02 6.98 18.71
CA ASP A 186 5.24 6.18 17.75
C ASP A 186 5.40 4.68 18.05
N VAL A 187 4.32 4.06 18.50
CA VAL A 187 4.29 2.61 18.81
C VAL A 187 4.54 1.77 17.58
N LEU A 188 4.12 2.23 16.40
CA LEU A 188 4.34 1.54 15.14
C LEU A 188 5.77 1.75 14.63
N ALA A 189 6.26 2.98 14.70
CA ALA A 189 7.57 3.40 14.23
C ALA A 189 7.92 2.92 12.81
N HIS A 190 6.94 2.99 11.89
CA HIS A 190 7.05 2.49 10.54
C HIS A 190 7.64 3.52 9.57
N ALA A 191 8.55 3.09 8.71
CA ALA A 191 9.21 3.95 7.72
C ALA A 191 8.23 4.58 6.70
N ASP A 192 7.07 3.98 6.41
CA ASP A 192 6.07 4.48 5.47
C ASP A 192 5.30 5.71 5.96
N GLY A 193 5.38 6.00 7.26
CA GLY A 193 4.96 7.26 7.88
C GLY A 193 6.01 8.38 7.81
N MET A 194 7.24 8.06 7.42
CA MET A 194 8.40 8.94 7.52
C MET A 194 8.96 9.32 6.14
N VAL A 195 9.18 8.35 5.26
CA VAL A 195 9.82 8.55 3.95
C VAL A 195 9.13 7.73 2.85
N LYS A 196 9.25 8.19 1.59
CA LYS A 196 8.77 7.47 0.42
C LYS A 196 9.58 7.84 -0.80
N PHE A 197 10.20 6.87 -1.48
CA PHE A 197 10.88 7.10 -2.73
C PHE A 197 9.90 7.51 -3.85
N ILE A 198 10.32 8.46 -4.68
CA ILE A 198 9.64 8.87 -5.92
C ILE A 198 10.42 8.35 -7.14
N ASP A 199 11.73 8.35 -7.03
CA ASP A 199 12.67 7.74 -7.98
C ASP A 199 13.85 7.13 -7.21
N GLU A 200 14.91 6.70 -7.91
CA GLU A 200 16.06 6.00 -7.32
C GLU A 200 16.77 6.82 -6.21
N HIS A 201 16.72 8.15 -6.26
CA HIS A 201 17.50 9.04 -5.39
C HIS A 201 16.64 10.16 -4.75
N THR A 202 15.43 10.36 -5.23
CA THR A 202 14.53 11.39 -4.71
C THR A 202 13.43 10.77 -3.86
N MET A 203 13.18 11.36 -2.72
CA MET A 203 12.12 10.88 -1.82
C MET A 203 11.32 12.02 -1.22
N PHE A 204 10.04 11.74 -1.00
CA PHE A 204 9.24 12.48 -0.05
C PHE A 204 9.70 12.15 1.36
N ILE A 205 9.72 13.17 2.22
CA ILE A 205 9.96 13.03 3.67
C ILE A 205 8.88 13.79 4.43
N SER A 206 8.41 13.22 5.53
CA SER A 206 7.46 13.90 6.43
C SER A 206 8.01 15.22 6.94
N ASP A 207 7.15 16.20 7.25
CA ASP A 207 7.56 17.40 7.98
C ASP A 207 7.69 17.15 9.50
N PHE A 208 7.32 15.95 9.96
CA PHE A 208 7.34 15.51 11.37
C PHE A 208 6.70 16.54 12.30
N LEU A 209 5.54 17.10 11.87
CA LEU A 209 4.79 18.13 12.61
C LEU A 209 5.60 19.38 12.96
N GLY A 210 6.65 19.66 12.18
CA GLY A 210 7.56 20.77 12.40
C GLY A 210 8.74 20.45 13.31
N ASP A 211 8.93 19.18 13.71
CA ASP A 211 10.18 18.74 14.33
C ASP A 211 11.30 18.71 13.28
N HIS A 212 11.92 19.87 13.13
CA HIS A 212 12.99 20.05 12.16
C HIS A 212 14.27 19.32 12.56
N GLU A 213 14.54 19.16 13.85
CA GLU A 213 15.73 18.49 14.34
C GLU A 213 15.67 17.00 14.02
N PHE A 214 14.57 16.33 14.32
CA PHE A 214 14.37 14.94 13.98
C PHE A 214 14.41 14.72 12.47
N ARG A 215 13.72 15.58 11.69
CA ARG A 215 13.76 15.49 10.22
C ARG A 215 15.19 15.60 9.67
N TYR A 216 15.99 16.54 10.17
CA TYR A 216 17.38 16.69 9.74
C TYR A 216 18.23 15.46 10.11
N ASN A 217 18.00 14.88 11.28
CA ASN A 217 18.66 13.64 11.68
C ASN A 217 18.35 12.49 10.70
N VAL A 218 17.08 12.28 10.35
CA VAL A 218 16.69 11.28 9.35
C VAL A 218 17.36 11.54 7.99
N GLN A 219 17.38 12.81 7.55
CA GLN A 219 18.01 13.18 6.28
C GLN A 219 19.53 12.94 6.30
N GLU A 220 20.21 13.27 7.38
CA GLU A 220 21.66 13.10 7.56
C GLU A 220 22.02 11.60 7.50
N VAL A 221 21.32 10.75 8.27
CA VAL A 221 21.51 9.29 8.26
C VAL A 221 21.34 8.71 6.84
N ILE A 222 20.33 9.16 6.10
CA ILE A 222 20.13 8.70 4.72
C ILE A 222 21.26 9.20 3.82
N GLN A 223 21.67 10.48 3.94
CA GLN A 223 22.72 11.07 3.08
C GLN A 223 24.11 10.53 3.36
N GLU A 224 24.40 10.08 4.57
CA GLU A 224 25.66 9.40 4.87
C GLU A 224 25.84 8.12 4.04
N GLN A 225 24.77 7.39 3.76
CA GLN A 225 24.81 6.14 3.01
C GLN A 225 24.40 6.33 1.52
N MET A 226 23.66 7.39 1.21
CA MET A 226 23.20 7.78 -0.12
C MET A 226 23.44 9.29 -0.34
N PRO A 227 24.70 9.74 -0.61
CA PRO A 227 25.04 11.15 -0.74
C PRO A 227 24.25 11.89 -1.84
N GLU A 228 23.76 11.17 -2.85
CA GLU A 228 22.91 11.67 -3.94
C GLU A 228 21.44 11.87 -3.55
N ALA A 229 21.02 11.48 -2.35
CA ALA A 229 19.64 11.57 -1.90
C ALA A 229 19.11 13.01 -1.91
N LYS A 230 17.91 13.17 -2.46
CA LYS A 230 17.17 14.44 -2.50
C LYS A 230 15.85 14.29 -1.74
N PHE A 231 15.50 15.32 -0.99
CA PHE A 231 14.31 15.30 -0.14
C PHE A 231 13.32 16.38 -0.57
N ILE A 232 12.05 16.00 -0.61
CA ILE A 232 10.91 16.87 -0.82
C ILE A 232 10.01 16.73 0.42
N VAL A 233 9.93 17.79 1.22
CA VAL A 233 9.19 17.77 2.48
C VAL A 233 7.69 17.80 2.21
N VAL A 234 6.97 16.79 2.63
CA VAL A 234 5.50 16.71 2.53
C VAL A 234 4.89 17.35 3.78
N PRO A 235 4.10 18.42 3.62
CA PRO A 235 3.47 19.06 4.77
C PRO A 235 2.41 18.14 5.38
N SER A 236 2.43 18.01 6.70
CA SER A 236 1.37 17.33 7.46
C SER A 236 0.29 18.30 7.92
N SER A 237 -0.81 17.74 8.38
CA SER A 237 -1.91 18.47 9.04
C SER A 237 -2.48 17.60 10.15
N TYR A 238 -1.58 17.00 10.91
CA TYR A 238 -1.90 16.04 11.95
C TYR A 238 -2.91 16.57 12.97
N THR A 239 -3.73 15.67 13.46
CA THR A 239 -4.68 15.96 14.54
C THR A 239 -5.00 14.68 15.31
N GLU A 240 -4.91 14.74 16.60
CA GLU A 240 -5.35 13.68 17.52
C GLU A 240 -6.87 13.62 17.66
N LYS A 241 -7.57 14.60 17.10
CA LYS A 241 -9.03 14.67 17.21
C LYS A 241 -9.67 13.43 16.60
N GLY A 242 -10.37 12.68 17.47
CA GLY A 242 -11.06 11.45 17.08
C GLY A 242 -10.17 10.23 17.09
N GLN A 243 -8.94 10.31 17.61
CA GLN A 243 -8.09 9.12 17.82
C GLN A 243 -8.90 8.00 18.46
N TYR A 244 -8.90 6.84 17.81
CA TYR A 244 -9.74 5.71 18.22
C TYR A 244 -9.03 4.83 19.23
N ASP A 245 -7.80 4.43 18.95
CA ASP A 245 -6.99 3.64 19.84
C ASP A 245 -6.30 4.54 20.88
N GLN A 246 -6.04 4.02 22.09
CA GLN A 246 -5.38 4.79 23.16
C GLN A 246 -3.86 4.76 23.04
N GLU A 247 -3.30 3.72 22.44
CA GLU A 247 -1.86 3.48 22.32
C GLU A 247 -1.34 3.83 20.93
N ILE A 248 -2.17 3.63 19.88
CA ILE A 248 -1.81 3.90 18.49
C ILE A 248 -2.27 5.30 18.11
N ALA A 249 -1.32 6.16 17.75
CA ALA A 249 -1.59 7.53 17.32
C ALA A 249 -2.44 7.58 16.04
N SER A 250 -3.34 8.56 15.95
CA SER A 250 -4.11 8.79 14.72
C SER A 250 -3.19 9.13 13.55
N ALA A 251 -3.42 8.56 12.37
CA ALA A 251 -2.74 8.96 11.14
C ALA A 251 -3.46 10.11 10.39
N LYS A 252 -4.49 10.72 10.98
CA LYS A 252 -5.27 11.78 10.33
C LYS A 252 -4.43 13.02 10.08
N GLY A 253 -4.19 13.30 8.80
CA GLY A 253 -3.32 14.40 8.37
C GLY A 253 -1.89 13.99 8.03
N LEU A 254 -1.56 12.69 8.12
CA LEU A 254 -0.27 12.14 7.71
C LEU A 254 -0.28 11.80 6.21
N TYR A 255 -0.06 12.81 5.35
CA TYR A 255 -0.20 12.65 3.90
C TYR A 255 0.89 11.78 3.27
N ILE A 256 2.03 11.58 3.90
CA ILE A 256 3.12 10.76 3.36
C ILE A 256 2.78 9.27 3.27
N ASN A 257 1.81 8.79 4.07
CA ASN A 257 1.33 7.41 4.00
C ASN A 257 0.50 7.16 2.73
N MET A 258 1.13 7.38 1.58
CA MET A 258 0.57 7.24 0.24
C MET A 258 0.83 5.85 -0.33
N LEU A 259 -0.13 5.29 -1.07
CA LEU A 259 0.10 4.13 -1.90
C LEU A 259 0.68 4.56 -3.26
N GLU A 260 1.72 3.87 -3.72
CA GLU A 260 2.26 4.04 -5.06
C GLU A 260 2.07 2.76 -5.87
N THR A 261 1.57 2.92 -7.10
CA THR A 261 1.48 1.86 -8.11
C THR A 261 2.40 2.17 -9.31
N CYS A 262 2.29 1.41 -10.41
CA CYS A 262 3.11 1.69 -11.59
C CYS A 262 2.86 3.10 -12.15
N ASP A 263 1.61 3.55 -12.23
CA ASP A 263 1.21 4.78 -12.94
C ASP A 263 0.64 5.87 -12.02
N ALA A 264 0.32 5.54 -10.78
CA ALA A 264 -0.35 6.46 -9.86
C ALA A 264 0.29 6.53 -8.49
N ILE A 265 0.08 7.67 -7.83
CA ILE A 265 0.28 7.86 -6.40
C ILE A 265 -1.07 8.22 -5.78
N TYR A 266 -1.56 7.38 -4.89
CA TYR A 266 -2.81 7.57 -4.18
C TYR A 266 -2.54 8.32 -2.88
N VAL A 267 -3.00 9.57 -2.83
CA VAL A 267 -2.76 10.52 -1.73
C VAL A 267 -3.94 10.48 -0.77
N PRO A 268 -3.72 10.32 0.54
CA PRO A 268 -4.81 10.34 1.50
C PRO A 268 -5.61 11.66 1.48
N LYS A 269 -6.94 11.54 1.60
CA LYS A 269 -7.87 12.65 1.81
C LYS A 269 -8.58 12.44 3.14
N PHE A 270 -8.36 13.38 4.05
CA PHE A 270 -8.83 13.29 5.43
C PHE A 270 -10.06 14.15 5.73
N GLY A 271 -10.53 14.96 4.75
CA GLY A 271 -11.54 15.99 4.98
C GLY A 271 -10.96 17.25 5.63
N LEU A 272 -9.65 17.46 5.53
CA LEU A 272 -8.93 18.59 6.10
C LEU A 272 -8.75 19.74 5.08
N PRO A 273 -8.61 20.99 5.54
CA PRO A 273 -8.42 22.14 4.64
C PRO A 273 -7.19 22.02 3.71
N LYS A 274 -6.14 21.32 4.14
CA LYS A 274 -4.91 21.12 3.36
C LYS A 274 -5.00 20.03 2.27
N ASP A 275 -6.00 19.17 2.28
CA ASP A 275 -6.10 18.03 1.36
C ASP A 275 -5.81 18.41 -0.10
N ARG A 276 -6.46 19.50 -0.58
CA ARG A 276 -6.33 19.93 -1.97
C ARG A 276 -4.98 20.59 -2.29
N GLU A 277 -4.39 21.25 -1.31
CA GLU A 277 -3.05 21.85 -1.42
C GLU A 277 -1.99 20.76 -1.53
N VAL A 278 -2.04 19.77 -0.63
CA VAL A 278 -1.10 18.64 -0.64
C VAL A 278 -1.20 17.83 -1.93
N LEU A 279 -2.41 17.54 -2.42
CA LEU A 279 -2.57 16.85 -3.71
C LEU A 279 -1.83 17.57 -4.84
N ARG A 280 -1.99 18.90 -4.96
CA ARG A 280 -1.30 19.70 -5.99
C ARG A 280 0.21 19.68 -5.78
N TYR A 281 0.65 19.76 -4.52
CA TYR A 281 2.06 19.72 -4.18
C TYR A 281 2.69 18.38 -4.59
N ILE A 282 2.07 17.26 -4.26
CA ILE A 282 2.53 15.93 -4.68
C ILE A 282 2.58 15.84 -6.21
N GLN A 283 1.51 16.27 -6.93
CA GLN A 283 1.48 16.22 -8.39
C GLN A 283 2.60 17.02 -9.05
N GLN A 284 3.08 18.09 -8.43
CA GLN A 284 4.19 18.90 -8.96
C GLN A 284 5.56 18.20 -8.85
N HIS A 285 5.67 17.18 -8.01
CA HIS A 285 6.92 16.49 -7.70
C HIS A 285 6.95 15.03 -8.17
N THR A 286 5.98 14.59 -8.94
CA THR A 286 5.93 13.25 -9.53
C THR A 286 5.42 13.29 -10.96
N GLU A 287 5.95 12.41 -11.81
CA GLU A 287 5.41 12.18 -13.16
C GLU A 287 4.16 11.29 -13.16
N LYS A 288 3.93 10.56 -12.06
CA LYS A 288 2.75 9.71 -11.90
C LYS A 288 1.51 10.54 -11.65
N GLN A 289 0.35 10.00 -12.00
CA GLN A 289 -0.92 10.62 -11.67
C GLN A 289 -1.14 10.62 -10.16
N ALA A 290 -1.26 11.80 -9.54
CA ALA A 290 -1.64 11.92 -8.14
C ALA A 290 -3.17 11.87 -8.01
N ILE A 291 -3.69 10.87 -7.31
CA ILE A 291 -5.13 10.61 -7.14
C ILE A 291 -5.46 10.70 -5.64
N GLN A 292 -6.45 11.51 -5.29
CA GLN A 292 -6.85 11.67 -3.90
C GLN A 292 -7.91 10.62 -3.52
N ILE A 293 -7.65 9.85 -2.45
CA ILE A 293 -8.55 8.81 -1.96
C ILE A 293 -8.98 9.14 -0.53
N HIS A 294 -10.29 9.12 -0.30
CA HIS A 294 -10.87 9.40 0.98
C HIS A 294 -10.64 8.26 1.96
N VAL A 295 -9.95 8.53 3.07
CA VAL A 295 -9.71 7.58 4.17
C VAL A 295 -10.46 7.98 5.46
N GLY A 296 -11.01 9.18 5.49
CA GLY A 296 -11.93 9.66 6.51
C GLY A 296 -11.57 9.30 7.94
N GLU A 297 -12.54 8.75 8.64
CA GLU A 297 -12.40 8.37 10.04
C GLU A 297 -11.53 7.10 10.23
N ILE A 298 -11.36 6.24 9.20
CA ILE A 298 -10.48 5.06 9.29
C ILE A 298 -9.06 5.46 9.73
N SER A 299 -8.58 6.60 9.26
CA SER A 299 -7.24 7.09 9.61
C SER A 299 -7.05 7.40 11.10
N THR A 300 -8.13 7.55 11.85
CA THR A 300 -8.07 7.74 13.32
C THR A 300 -7.63 6.48 14.07
N MET A 301 -7.61 5.34 13.37
CA MET A 301 -7.18 4.04 13.90
C MET A 301 -5.67 3.80 13.78
N GLY A 302 -4.88 4.74 13.19
CA GLY A 302 -3.42 4.69 13.17
C GLY A 302 -2.77 4.49 11.81
N GLY A 303 -3.53 4.38 10.72
CA GLY A 303 -2.98 4.21 9.38
C GLY A 303 -3.77 4.94 8.29
N ALA A 304 -3.17 5.08 7.10
CA ALA A 304 -3.85 5.65 5.94
C ALA A 304 -3.76 4.70 4.73
N ILE A 305 -3.77 5.20 3.50
CA ILE A 305 -3.92 4.38 2.29
C ILE A 305 -2.84 3.30 2.19
N ASN A 306 -1.56 3.64 2.47
CA ASN A 306 -0.49 2.65 2.33
C ASN A 306 -0.69 1.46 3.27
N CYS A 307 -1.03 1.73 4.54
CA CYS A 307 -1.28 0.70 5.54
C CYS A 307 -2.49 -0.17 5.21
N LEU A 308 -3.57 0.45 4.67
CA LEU A 308 -4.81 -0.24 4.28
C LEU A 308 -4.66 -1.14 3.05
N THR A 309 -3.57 -1.00 2.30
CA THR A 309 -3.45 -1.62 0.97
C THR A 309 -2.17 -2.42 0.81
N TRP A 310 -2.28 -3.46 -0.02
CA TRP A 310 -1.14 -4.18 -0.56
C TRP A 310 -1.19 -4.15 -2.09
N TYR A 311 -0.23 -3.49 -2.73
CA TYR A 311 -0.13 -3.48 -4.18
C TYR A 311 0.82 -4.58 -4.66
N CYS A 312 0.33 -5.45 -5.55
CA CYS A 312 1.14 -6.46 -6.22
C CYS A 312 1.16 -6.19 -7.73
N PRO A 313 2.34 -5.88 -8.32
CA PRO A 313 2.45 -5.62 -9.76
C PRO A 313 2.19 -6.90 -10.56
N ASP A 314 1.67 -6.75 -11.80
CA ASP A 314 1.19 -7.86 -12.63
C ASP A 314 2.23 -8.98 -12.83
N HIS A 315 3.51 -8.64 -12.97
CA HIS A 315 4.56 -9.63 -13.20
C HIS A 315 4.78 -10.59 -12.01
N LEU A 316 4.41 -10.18 -10.79
CA LEU A 316 4.50 -10.99 -9.56
C LEU A 316 3.17 -11.67 -9.19
N LEU A 317 2.08 -11.35 -9.90
CA LEU A 317 0.79 -11.97 -9.66
C LEU A 317 0.75 -13.43 -10.13
N PRO A 318 0.14 -14.34 -9.38
CA PRO A 318 -0.14 -15.69 -9.83
C PRO A 318 -1.03 -15.70 -11.07
N SER A 319 -0.86 -16.69 -11.95
CA SER A 319 -1.69 -16.86 -13.16
C SER A 319 -3.20 -16.89 -12.88
N LYS A 320 -3.59 -17.36 -11.70
CA LYS A 320 -4.97 -17.37 -11.23
C LYS A 320 -5.52 -15.97 -11.02
N MET A 321 -4.74 -15.06 -10.45
CA MET A 321 -5.11 -13.66 -10.24
C MET A 321 -5.11 -12.87 -11.56
N LYS A 322 -4.18 -13.15 -12.46
CA LYS A 322 -4.13 -12.53 -13.80
C LYS A 322 -5.37 -12.83 -14.65
N ARG A 323 -6.00 -13.99 -14.47
CA ARG A 323 -7.25 -14.34 -15.20
C ARG A 323 -8.46 -13.55 -14.71
N LEU A 324 -8.47 -13.11 -13.47
CA LEU A 324 -9.51 -12.21 -12.95
C LEU A 324 -9.45 -10.84 -13.65
N ASN A 325 -8.25 -10.43 -14.05
CA ASN A 325 -8.01 -9.22 -14.83
C ASN A 325 -8.75 -9.20 -16.17
N ASN A 326 -8.79 -10.34 -16.88
CA ASN A 326 -9.35 -10.42 -18.23
C ASN A 326 -10.87 -10.66 -18.25
N GLN A 327 -11.49 -11.05 -17.12
CA GLN A 327 -12.93 -11.34 -17.07
C GLN A 327 -13.79 -10.10 -16.79
N ASN A 328 -13.23 -9.03 -16.23
CA ASN A 328 -13.97 -7.79 -15.96
C ASN A 328 -14.31 -6.97 -17.23
N GLU A 329 -13.62 -7.21 -18.36
CA GLU A 329 -13.99 -6.59 -19.64
C GLU A 329 -15.39 -7.03 -20.12
N ASP A 330 -15.79 -8.28 -19.84
CA ASP A 330 -17.09 -8.83 -20.26
C ASP A 330 -18.27 -8.29 -19.42
N PHE A 331 -18.04 -7.90 -18.16
CA PHE A 331 -19.10 -7.38 -17.28
C PHE A 331 -19.47 -5.91 -17.55
N SER A 332 -18.50 -5.08 -17.88
CA SER A 332 -18.74 -3.66 -18.20
C SER A 332 -19.45 -3.52 -19.56
N VAL A 333 -19.13 -4.38 -20.52
CA VAL A 333 -19.76 -4.38 -21.86
C VAL A 333 -21.19 -4.93 -21.80
N ARG A 334 -21.49 -5.92 -20.96
CA ARG A 334 -22.87 -6.44 -20.80
C ARG A 334 -23.81 -5.42 -20.18
N LYS A 335 -23.39 -4.64 -19.18
CA LYS A 335 -24.24 -3.58 -18.59
C LYS A 335 -24.60 -2.46 -19.57
N ILE A 336 -23.77 -2.22 -20.60
CA ILE A 336 -24.04 -1.19 -21.61
C ILE A 336 -25.06 -1.67 -22.64
N PHE A 337 -25.15 -2.98 -22.93
CA PHE A 337 -26.07 -3.55 -23.92
C PHE A 337 -27.45 -3.88 -23.35
N ASP A 338 -27.64 -3.97 -22.05
CA ASP A 338 -28.95 -4.19 -21.42
C ASP A 338 -29.77 -2.89 -21.25
N TRP A 339 -29.28 -1.74 -21.72
CA TRP A 339 -29.93 -0.42 -21.70
C TRP A 339 -30.33 0.08 -23.12
N PHE A 340 -30.21 -0.75 -24.15
CA PHE A 340 -30.71 -0.52 -25.50
C PHE A 340 -31.60 -1.69 -25.94
#